data_08744a33979fe1c2041190f4f787d21b
#
_entry.id   08744a33979fe1c2041190f4f787d21b
#
_cell.length_a   1.000
_cell.length_b   1.000
_cell.length_c   1.000
_cell.angle_alpha   90.00
_cell.angle_beta   90.00
_cell.angle_gamma   90.00
#
_symmetry.space_group_name_H-M   'P 1'
#
loop_
_entity.id
_entity.type
_entity.pdbx_description
1 polymer ?
#
loop_
_entity_poly.entity_id
_entity_poly.type
_entity_poly.pdbx_seq_one_letter_code
_entity_poly.pdbx_strand_id
1 'polypeptide(L)'
;MFTYLLAYLDRANLAVAKLQMQTDLKLNDAVIGLGAGIFFIGYFLLEVPGSLIVEHWSARRWLARIMISWGLIAALTGLIGTPLFGSLSLKLQFYLARFLLGAAEAGFFPGVIVYLSHWFCFEDRARAQAYFMMTQPLAIILGVPLSRWILETVHWAGLAGWRWVFILEGAPCVVLGFATLFYLTDHPEEANWLSREEKNWLLARLQAEAQARAATRRVRWVEAFRTPRVLLLIAIYLLIVSGNQALVFFFPSITNAMKSMSVFWRTVAAILPYICSMGGILLNGLSAHR
;
A
#
# COMPACT_ATOMS: atom_id res chain seq x y z
N MET A 1 -7.40 -8.08 0.63
CA MET A 1 -7.71 -7.03 1.62
C MET A 1 -6.66 -6.94 2.72
N PHE A 2 -6.38 -8.00 3.49
CA PHE A 2 -5.36 -7.95 4.56
C PHE A 2 -3.99 -7.46 4.11
N THR A 3 -3.53 -7.88 2.95
CA THR A 3 -2.24 -7.48 2.37
C THR A 3 -2.14 -5.98 2.10
N TYR A 4 -3.22 -5.38 1.62
CA TYR A 4 -3.28 -3.95 1.34
C TYR A 4 -3.43 -3.10 2.62
N LEU A 5 -4.10 -3.68 3.63
CA LEU A 5 -4.15 -3.09 4.97
C LEU A 5 -2.74 -2.95 5.55
N LEU A 6 -1.91 -4.00 5.47
CA LEU A 6 -0.52 -3.95 5.93
C LEU A 6 0.33 -2.96 5.12
N ALA A 7 0.08 -2.81 3.81
CA ALA A 7 0.77 -1.84 2.96
C ALA A 7 0.56 -0.41 3.44
N TYR A 8 -0.67 -0.06 3.74
CA TYR A 8 -0.98 1.29 4.23
C TYR A 8 -0.56 1.51 5.68
N LEU A 9 -0.55 0.45 6.47
CA LEU A 9 -0.04 0.48 7.84
C LEU A 9 1.45 0.82 7.82
N ASP A 10 2.25 0.14 7.00
CA ASP A 10 3.69 0.40 6.86
C ASP A 10 3.98 1.83 6.36
N ARG A 11 3.16 2.38 5.47
CA ARG A 11 3.30 3.78 5.04
C ARG A 11 3.04 4.77 6.18
N ALA A 12 2.13 4.45 7.11
CA ALA A 12 1.83 5.29 8.27
C ALA A 12 2.89 5.19 9.37
N ASN A 13 3.63 4.08 9.44
CA ASN A 13 4.64 3.79 10.46
C ASN A 13 5.69 4.88 10.59
N LEU A 14 6.18 5.37 9.45
CA LEU A 14 7.19 6.43 9.45
C LEU A 14 6.69 7.71 10.15
N ALA A 15 5.41 8.06 9.94
CA ALA A 15 4.83 9.24 10.57
C ALA A 15 4.70 9.08 12.10
N VAL A 16 4.40 7.86 12.58
CA VAL A 16 4.30 7.54 14.01
C VAL A 16 5.69 7.42 14.64
N ALA A 17 6.61 6.73 13.99
CA ALA A 17 7.96 6.46 14.48
C ALA A 17 8.89 7.68 14.42
N LYS A 18 8.56 8.69 13.58
CA LYS A 18 9.41 9.82 13.22
C LYS A 18 10.14 10.45 14.41
N LEU A 19 9.42 10.81 15.48
CA LEU A 19 10.00 11.55 16.60
C LEU A 19 11.04 10.73 17.38
N GLN A 20 10.74 9.46 17.68
CA GLN A 20 11.72 8.59 18.34
C GLN A 20 12.91 8.28 17.43
N MET A 21 12.65 8.04 16.15
CA MET A 21 13.67 7.77 15.16
C MET A 21 14.63 8.95 14.95
N GLN A 22 14.10 10.18 14.94
CA GLN A 22 14.90 11.39 14.88
C GLN A 22 15.86 11.53 16.08
N THR A 23 15.35 11.27 17.27
CA THR A 23 16.15 11.35 18.50
C THR A 23 17.22 10.26 18.55
N ASP A 24 16.86 9.01 18.25
CA ASP A 24 17.73 7.84 18.34
C ASP A 24 18.84 7.88 17.27
N LEU A 25 18.48 8.19 16.02
CA LEU A 25 19.41 8.21 14.88
C LEU A 25 20.02 9.59 14.60
N LYS A 26 19.69 10.62 15.38
CA LYS A 26 20.11 12.02 15.20
C LYS A 26 19.84 12.55 13.78
N LEU A 27 18.66 12.22 13.24
CA LEU A 27 18.21 12.65 11.92
C LEU A 27 17.36 13.91 12.05
N ASN A 28 17.58 14.89 11.17
CA ASN A 28 16.76 16.09 11.14
C ASN A 28 15.52 15.93 10.23
N ASP A 29 14.58 16.88 10.30
CA ASP A 29 13.35 16.87 9.52
C ASP A 29 13.59 16.80 8.00
N ALA A 30 14.65 17.46 7.50
CA ALA A 30 15.00 17.44 6.09
C ALA A 30 15.40 16.03 5.62
N VAL A 31 16.16 15.29 6.43
CA VAL A 31 16.55 13.90 6.13
C VAL A 31 15.32 12.99 6.12
N ILE A 32 14.43 13.12 7.10
CA ILE A 32 13.20 12.31 7.15
C ILE A 32 12.28 12.64 5.98
N GLY A 33 12.10 13.93 5.68
CA GLY A 33 11.27 14.37 4.55
C GLY A 33 11.82 13.90 3.20
N LEU A 34 13.14 14.00 2.99
CA LEU A 34 13.78 13.51 1.77
C LEU A 34 13.65 11.98 1.66
N GLY A 35 13.86 11.24 2.75
CA GLY A 35 13.68 9.78 2.76
C GLY A 35 12.25 9.36 2.46
N ALA A 36 11.25 10.13 2.94
CA ALA A 36 9.87 9.92 2.55
C ALA A 36 9.66 10.13 1.04
N GLY A 37 10.30 11.13 0.44
CA GLY A 37 10.26 11.38 -1.01
C GLY A 37 10.98 10.30 -1.81
N ILE A 38 12.15 9.84 -1.36
CA ILE A 38 12.94 8.78 -2.01
C ILE A 38 12.15 7.46 -2.13
N PHE A 39 11.30 7.15 -1.18
CA PHE A 39 10.36 6.02 -1.28
C PHE A 39 9.54 6.10 -2.57
N PHE A 40 8.95 7.26 -2.86
CA PHE A 40 8.13 7.44 -4.06
C PHE A 40 8.95 7.38 -5.36
N ILE A 41 10.23 7.74 -5.32
CA ILE A 41 11.13 7.58 -6.49
C ILE A 41 11.30 6.09 -6.79
N GLY A 42 11.64 5.26 -5.78
CA GLY A 42 11.75 3.81 -5.93
C GLY A 42 10.45 3.17 -6.40
N TYR A 43 9.33 3.60 -5.84
CA TYR A 43 7.99 3.14 -6.19
C TYR A 43 7.67 3.45 -7.67
N PHE A 44 7.82 4.72 -8.08
CA PHE A 44 7.52 5.17 -9.45
C PHE A 44 8.36 4.46 -10.52
N LEU A 45 9.66 4.27 -10.27
CA LEU A 45 10.57 3.64 -11.22
C LEU A 45 10.18 2.20 -11.56
N LEU A 46 9.64 1.47 -10.59
CA LEU A 46 9.31 0.05 -10.76
C LEU A 46 7.81 -0.23 -10.88
N GLU A 47 6.94 0.77 -10.78
CA GLU A 47 5.49 0.55 -10.88
C GLU A 47 5.06 0.12 -12.28
N VAL A 48 5.54 0.79 -13.32
CA VAL A 48 5.23 0.44 -14.72
C VAL A 48 5.86 -0.90 -15.11
N PRO A 49 7.17 -1.16 -14.89
CA PRO A 49 7.74 -2.49 -15.11
C PRO A 49 7.02 -3.58 -14.33
N GLY A 50 6.66 -3.30 -13.08
CA GLY A 50 5.95 -4.23 -12.21
C GLY A 50 4.57 -4.62 -12.74
N SER A 51 3.79 -3.67 -13.25
CA SER A 51 2.49 -3.92 -13.83
C SER A 51 2.56 -4.78 -15.10
N LEU A 52 3.56 -4.56 -15.95
CA LEU A 52 3.79 -5.37 -17.15
C LEU A 52 4.17 -6.83 -16.81
N ILE A 53 4.97 -7.02 -15.77
CA ILE A 53 5.34 -8.37 -15.32
C ILE A 53 4.12 -9.14 -14.82
N VAL A 54 3.23 -8.50 -14.07
CA VAL A 54 2.01 -9.14 -13.58
C VAL A 54 1.12 -9.63 -14.72
N GLU A 55 0.98 -8.83 -15.77
CA GLU A 55 0.13 -9.17 -16.93
C GLU A 55 0.64 -10.41 -17.69
N HIS A 56 1.98 -10.62 -17.73
CA HIS A 56 2.61 -11.68 -18.49
C HIS A 56 3.10 -12.88 -17.67
N TRP A 57 3.07 -12.77 -16.35
CA TRP A 57 3.53 -13.82 -15.45
C TRP A 57 2.39 -14.26 -14.52
N SER A 58 2.69 -14.73 -13.32
CA SER A 58 1.72 -15.15 -12.31
C SER A 58 1.48 -13.99 -11.34
N ALA A 59 0.22 -13.54 -11.23
CA ALA A 59 -0.17 -12.52 -10.28
C ALA A 59 0.09 -12.99 -8.84
N ARG A 60 -0.19 -14.27 -8.53
CA ARG A 60 0.09 -14.91 -7.25
C ARG A 60 1.57 -14.80 -6.86
N ARG A 61 2.48 -15.24 -7.75
CA ARG A 61 3.92 -15.22 -7.48
C ARG A 61 4.45 -13.79 -7.38
N TRP A 62 3.94 -12.90 -8.22
CA TRP A 62 4.35 -11.50 -8.22
C TRP A 62 3.93 -10.78 -6.94
N LEU A 63 2.66 -10.91 -6.53
CA LEU A 63 2.15 -10.32 -5.28
C LEU A 63 2.88 -10.90 -4.06
N ALA A 64 3.11 -12.22 -4.03
CA ALA A 64 3.86 -12.86 -2.96
C ALA A 64 5.30 -12.35 -2.88
N ARG A 65 6.00 -12.21 -4.02
CA ARG A 65 7.35 -11.65 -4.09
C ARG A 65 7.37 -10.23 -3.52
N ILE A 66 6.40 -9.38 -3.92
CA ILE A 66 6.28 -8.02 -3.41
C ILE A 66 6.15 -8.05 -1.89
N MET A 67 5.22 -8.81 -1.36
CA MET A 67 4.93 -8.86 0.07
C MET A 67 6.13 -9.36 0.89
N ILE A 68 6.81 -10.42 0.43
CA ILE A 68 7.99 -10.95 1.11
C ILE A 68 9.12 -9.93 1.10
N SER A 69 9.47 -9.38 -0.08
CA SER A 69 10.59 -8.43 -0.21
C SER A 69 10.32 -7.14 0.56
N TRP A 70 9.12 -6.60 0.44
CA TRP A 70 8.72 -5.41 1.16
C TRP A 70 8.68 -5.63 2.68
N GLY A 71 8.05 -6.71 3.17
CA GLY A 71 8.02 -7.02 4.61
C GLY A 71 9.41 -7.21 5.22
N LEU A 72 10.33 -7.85 4.48
CA LEU A 72 11.74 -7.98 4.90
C LEU A 72 12.43 -6.61 4.98
N ILE A 73 12.28 -5.76 3.97
CA ILE A 73 12.91 -4.43 3.94
C ILE A 73 12.31 -3.53 5.03
N ALA A 74 10.99 -3.61 5.27
CA ALA A 74 10.34 -2.91 6.37
C ALA A 74 10.93 -3.35 7.72
N ALA A 75 11.02 -4.65 7.98
CA ALA A 75 11.63 -5.16 9.20
C ALA A 75 13.12 -4.75 9.34
N LEU A 76 13.89 -4.80 8.25
CA LEU A 76 15.28 -4.34 8.22
C LEU A 76 15.41 -2.83 8.51
N THR A 77 14.41 -2.02 8.16
CA THR A 77 14.39 -0.59 8.53
C THR A 77 14.47 -0.40 10.05
N GLY A 78 13.86 -1.29 10.83
CA GLY A 78 13.98 -1.30 12.29
C GLY A 78 15.40 -1.57 12.82
N LEU A 79 16.29 -2.09 11.98
CA LEU A 79 17.67 -2.40 12.34
C LEU A 79 18.69 -1.33 11.87
N ILE A 80 18.26 -0.19 11.33
CA ILE A 80 19.12 0.92 10.94
C ILE A 80 19.96 1.37 12.14
N GLY A 81 21.26 1.59 11.93
CA GLY A 81 22.19 1.99 12.97
C GLY A 81 22.72 0.85 13.84
N THR A 82 22.36 -0.39 13.55
CA THR A 82 22.98 -1.57 14.16
C THR A 82 24.24 -2.00 13.39
N PRO A 83 25.12 -2.82 13.99
CA PRO A 83 26.32 -3.34 13.31
C PRO A 83 26.06 -4.09 12.00
N LEU A 84 24.81 -4.52 11.76
CA LEU A 84 24.40 -5.23 10.54
C LEU A 84 24.69 -4.42 9.26
N PHE A 85 24.58 -3.10 9.31
CA PHE A 85 24.80 -2.23 8.14
C PHE A 85 26.23 -1.68 8.04
N GLY A 86 27.15 -2.16 8.88
CA GLY A 86 28.59 -1.85 8.81
C GLY A 86 28.88 -0.36 8.96
N SER A 87 29.81 0.14 8.10
CA SER A 87 30.32 1.50 8.15
C SER A 87 29.49 2.53 7.39
N LEU A 88 28.33 2.16 6.84
CA LEU A 88 27.46 3.09 6.09
C LEU A 88 26.92 4.16 7.03
N SER A 89 26.91 5.43 6.56
CA SER A 89 26.33 6.51 7.34
C SER A 89 24.83 6.28 7.58
N LEU A 90 24.32 6.68 8.76
CA LEU A 90 22.91 6.52 9.15
C LEU A 90 21.93 7.12 8.13
N LYS A 91 22.30 8.27 7.52
CA LYS A 91 21.51 8.89 6.46
C LYS A 91 21.40 8.00 5.22
N LEU A 92 22.54 7.42 4.81
CA LEU A 92 22.56 6.54 3.64
C LEU A 92 21.79 5.26 3.89
N GLN A 93 21.94 4.63 5.07
CA GLN A 93 21.16 3.47 5.47
C GLN A 93 19.64 3.76 5.38
N PHE A 94 19.23 4.92 5.91
CA PHE A 94 17.83 5.33 5.87
C PHE A 94 17.34 5.56 4.43
N TYR A 95 18.09 6.28 3.60
CA TYR A 95 17.71 6.54 2.21
C TYR A 95 17.64 5.28 1.37
N LEU A 96 18.61 4.36 1.54
CA LEU A 96 18.60 3.06 0.87
C LEU A 96 17.40 2.21 1.30
N ALA A 97 17.12 2.14 2.60
CA ALA A 97 15.96 1.42 3.10
C ALA A 97 14.66 1.98 2.51
N ARG A 98 14.50 3.30 2.45
CA ARG A 98 13.32 3.96 1.88
C ARG A 98 13.19 3.74 0.38
N PHE A 99 14.28 3.83 -0.37
CA PHE A 99 14.30 3.56 -1.81
C PHE A 99 13.94 2.11 -2.11
N LEU A 100 14.60 1.16 -1.44
CA LEU A 100 14.37 -0.26 -1.62
C LEU A 100 12.95 -0.67 -1.21
N LEU A 101 12.40 -0.06 -0.15
CA LEU A 101 11.03 -0.28 0.29
C LEU A 101 10.04 0.15 -0.79
N GLY A 102 10.21 1.36 -1.35
CA GLY A 102 9.39 1.84 -2.46
C GLY A 102 9.49 0.95 -3.70
N ALA A 103 10.71 0.56 -4.07
CA ALA A 103 10.97 -0.34 -5.18
C ALA A 103 10.35 -1.74 -4.97
N ALA A 104 10.40 -2.28 -3.75
CA ALA A 104 9.84 -3.57 -3.41
C ALA A 104 8.31 -3.57 -3.43
N GLU A 105 7.67 -2.48 -2.98
CA GLU A 105 6.21 -2.33 -2.94
C GLU A 105 5.62 -2.01 -4.33
N ALA A 106 6.43 -1.49 -5.24
CA ALA A 106 6.00 -1.11 -6.58
C ALA A 106 5.31 -2.26 -7.33
N GLY A 107 4.24 -1.92 -8.06
CA GLY A 107 3.46 -2.90 -8.81
C GLY A 107 2.45 -3.70 -7.98
N PHE A 108 2.36 -3.47 -6.66
CA PHE A 108 1.37 -4.16 -5.82
C PHE A 108 -0.06 -3.78 -6.21
N PHE A 109 -0.37 -2.50 -6.24
CA PHE A 109 -1.71 -2.01 -6.55
C PHE A 109 -2.17 -2.42 -7.97
N PRO A 110 -1.41 -2.12 -9.05
CA PRO A 110 -1.79 -2.58 -10.38
C PRO A 110 -1.84 -4.12 -10.46
N GLY A 111 -0.97 -4.83 -9.75
CA GLY A 111 -1.01 -6.29 -9.67
C GLY A 111 -2.31 -6.85 -9.10
N VAL A 112 -2.84 -6.21 -8.06
CA VAL A 112 -4.14 -6.58 -7.50
C VAL A 112 -5.27 -6.27 -8.49
N ILE A 113 -5.23 -5.13 -9.20
CA ILE A 113 -6.24 -4.80 -10.22
C ILE A 113 -6.25 -5.83 -11.35
N VAL A 114 -5.07 -6.24 -11.83
CA VAL A 114 -4.94 -7.32 -12.83
C VAL A 114 -5.51 -8.62 -12.26
N TYR A 115 -5.13 -9.01 -11.05
CA TYR A 115 -5.68 -10.21 -10.39
C TYR A 115 -7.20 -10.17 -10.28
N LEU A 116 -7.79 -9.05 -9.84
CA LEU A 116 -9.24 -8.89 -9.78
C LEU A 116 -9.90 -9.00 -11.15
N SER A 117 -9.20 -8.60 -12.22
CA SER A 117 -9.72 -8.73 -13.59
C SER A 117 -9.79 -10.16 -14.08
N HIS A 118 -9.02 -11.08 -13.51
CA HIS A 118 -9.10 -12.51 -13.80
C HIS A 118 -10.28 -13.22 -13.12
N TRP A 119 -10.83 -12.63 -12.05
CA TRP A 119 -11.84 -13.26 -11.20
C TRP A 119 -13.20 -12.57 -11.25
N PHE A 120 -13.25 -11.30 -11.59
CA PHE A 120 -14.48 -10.51 -11.56
C PHE A 120 -14.82 -9.96 -12.94
N CYS A 121 -16.07 -10.14 -13.36
CA CYS A 121 -16.62 -9.46 -14.52
C CYS A 121 -16.69 -7.96 -14.29
N PHE A 122 -16.81 -7.17 -15.36
CA PHE A 122 -16.78 -5.70 -15.31
C PHE A 122 -17.76 -5.11 -14.29
N GLU A 123 -18.97 -5.66 -14.23
CA GLU A 123 -20.05 -5.20 -13.33
C GLU A 123 -19.67 -5.37 -11.84
N ASP A 124 -19.05 -6.49 -11.48
CA ASP A 124 -18.66 -6.81 -10.11
C ASP A 124 -17.29 -6.27 -9.71
N ARG A 125 -16.44 -5.98 -10.71
CA ARG A 125 -15.06 -5.49 -10.50
C ARG A 125 -15.03 -4.15 -9.76
N ALA A 126 -15.95 -3.23 -10.10
CA ALA A 126 -16.05 -1.94 -9.43
C ALA A 126 -16.36 -2.09 -7.93
N ARG A 127 -17.26 -3.03 -7.59
CA ARG A 127 -17.59 -3.34 -6.19
C ARG A 127 -16.41 -4.01 -5.47
N ALA A 128 -15.76 -5.00 -6.09
CA ALA A 128 -14.58 -5.64 -5.53
C ALA A 128 -13.43 -4.64 -5.29
N GLN A 129 -13.23 -3.71 -6.23
CA GLN A 129 -12.25 -2.64 -6.11
C GLN A 129 -12.62 -1.62 -5.01
N ALA A 130 -13.91 -1.28 -4.86
CA ALA A 130 -14.35 -0.41 -3.77
C ALA A 130 -14.07 -1.04 -2.39
N TYR A 131 -14.39 -2.32 -2.20
CA TYR A 131 -14.04 -3.04 -0.97
C TYR A 131 -12.53 -3.11 -0.73
N PHE A 132 -11.75 -3.27 -1.79
CA PHE A 132 -10.30 -3.26 -1.69
C PHE A 132 -9.78 -1.88 -1.26
N MET A 133 -10.32 -0.79 -1.82
CA MET A 133 -9.95 0.59 -1.47
C MET A 133 -10.33 0.99 -0.06
N MET A 134 -11.39 0.43 0.51
CA MET A 134 -11.78 0.66 1.91
C MET A 134 -10.73 0.23 2.92
N THR A 135 -9.84 -0.68 2.55
CA THR A 135 -8.74 -1.11 3.42
C THR A 135 -7.74 0.01 3.71
N GLN A 136 -7.63 1.02 2.85
CA GLN A 136 -6.73 2.16 3.06
C GLN A 136 -7.11 2.98 4.31
N PRO A 137 -8.30 3.57 4.42
CA PRO A 137 -8.68 4.29 5.62
C PRO A 137 -8.75 3.37 6.85
N LEU A 138 -9.17 2.11 6.69
CA LEU A 138 -9.20 1.13 7.77
C LEU A 138 -7.80 0.85 8.33
N ALA A 139 -6.78 0.76 7.45
CA ALA A 139 -5.40 0.57 7.86
C ALA A 139 -4.89 1.73 8.75
N ILE A 140 -5.29 2.96 8.47
CA ILE A 140 -4.89 4.12 9.27
C ILE A 140 -5.64 4.14 10.60
N ILE A 141 -6.95 3.84 10.58
CA ILE A 141 -7.79 3.79 11.79
C ILE A 141 -7.26 2.75 12.78
N LEU A 142 -6.84 1.59 12.31
CA LEU A 142 -6.32 0.51 13.15
C LEU A 142 -4.82 0.65 13.39
N GLY A 143 -4.07 1.06 12.37
CA GLY A 143 -2.62 1.09 12.39
C GLY A 143 -2.05 2.15 13.29
N VAL A 144 -2.54 3.39 13.24
CA VAL A 144 -2.00 4.47 14.09
C VAL A 144 -2.08 4.14 15.58
N PRO A 145 -3.20 3.64 16.14
CA PRO A 145 -3.25 3.19 17.54
C PRO A 145 -2.32 2.00 17.81
N LEU A 146 -2.26 1.02 16.90
CA LEU A 146 -1.39 -0.16 17.05
C LEU A 146 0.10 0.25 17.07
N SER A 147 0.53 1.03 16.06
CA SER A 147 1.91 1.50 15.97
C SER A 147 2.29 2.32 17.19
N ARG A 148 1.38 3.17 17.71
CA ARG A 148 1.61 3.95 18.92
C ARG A 148 1.74 3.05 20.15
N TRP A 149 0.87 2.06 20.30
CA TRP A 149 0.95 1.09 21.37
C TRP A 149 2.29 0.33 21.34
N ILE A 150 2.72 -0.16 20.19
CA ILE A 150 4.02 -0.82 20.02
C ILE A 150 5.15 0.15 20.41
N LEU A 151 5.10 1.40 19.92
CA LEU A 151 6.11 2.42 20.15
C LEU A 151 6.32 2.71 21.65
N GLU A 152 5.23 2.70 22.43
CA GLU A 152 5.23 3.06 23.84
C GLU A 152 5.49 1.87 24.77
N THR A 153 5.12 0.64 24.37
CA THR A 153 5.15 -0.53 25.26
C THR A 153 6.22 -1.56 24.92
N VAL A 154 6.63 -1.66 23.66
CA VAL A 154 7.55 -2.71 23.24
C VAL A 154 8.98 -2.20 23.16
N HIS A 155 9.81 -2.63 24.13
CA HIS A 155 11.23 -2.28 24.22
C HIS A 155 12.11 -3.51 24.43
N TRP A 156 11.77 -4.63 23.76
CA TRP A 156 12.47 -5.89 23.92
C TRP A 156 13.92 -5.80 23.40
N ALA A 157 14.78 -6.60 23.96
CA ALA A 157 16.21 -6.65 23.62
C ALA A 157 16.95 -5.30 23.72
N GLY A 158 16.45 -4.37 24.53
CA GLY A 158 17.05 -3.04 24.69
C GLY A 158 16.92 -2.12 23.45
N LEU A 159 16.07 -2.50 22.48
CA LEU A 159 15.82 -1.71 21.27
C LEU A 159 14.70 -0.69 21.51
N ALA A 160 14.84 0.49 20.91
CA ALA A 160 13.82 1.54 20.96
C ALA A 160 12.50 1.09 20.31
N GLY A 161 11.36 1.56 20.81
CA GLY A 161 10.03 1.16 20.37
C GLY A 161 9.79 1.37 18.86
N TRP A 162 10.32 2.43 18.27
CA TRP A 162 10.20 2.68 16.83
C TRP A 162 10.75 1.53 15.95
N ARG A 163 11.79 0.83 16.42
CA ARG A 163 12.37 -0.32 15.74
C ARG A 163 11.40 -1.48 15.67
N TRP A 164 10.70 -1.71 16.79
CA TRP A 164 9.69 -2.76 16.89
C TRP A 164 8.45 -2.47 16.08
N VAL A 165 8.10 -1.20 15.85
CA VAL A 165 7.02 -0.84 14.91
C VAL A 165 7.34 -1.42 13.53
N PHE A 166 8.52 -1.17 12.97
CA PHE A 166 8.90 -1.69 11.65
C PHE A 166 9.05 -3.22 11.63
N ILE A 167 9.59 -3.83 12.68
CA ILE A 167 9.79 -5.27 12.75
C ILE A 167 8.45 -6.01 12.87
N LEU A 168 7.59 -5.60 13.82
CA LEU A 168 6.32 -6.29 14.10
C LEU A 168 5.27 -6.06 13.03
N GLU A 169 5.32 -4.96 12.30
CA GLU A 169 4.39 -4.69 11.22
C GLU A 169 4.90 -5.18 9.86
N GLY A 170 6.23 -5.30 9.69
CA GLY A 170 6.82 -5.91 8.50
C GLY A 170 6.75 -7.45 8.50
N ALA A 171 6.93 -8.10 9.65
CA ALA A 171 6.93 -9.56 9.74
C ALA A 171 5.62 -10.23 9.26
N PRO A 172 4.41 -9.76 9.59
CA PRO A 172 3.17 -10.29 9.06
C PRO A 172 3.07 -10.22 7.54
N CYS A 173 3.67 -9.22 6.89
CA CYS A 173 3.71 -9.12 5.44
C CYS A 173 4.47 -10.28 4.81
N VAL A 174 5.59 -10.68 5.42
CA VAL A 174 6.39 -11.83 4.96
C VAL A 174 5.57 -13.12 5.09
N VAL A 175 4.93 -13.33 6.25
CA VAL A 175 4.08 -14.51 6.49
C VAL A 175 2.93 -14.58 5.49
N LEU A 176 2.23 -13.46 5.28
CA LEU A 176 1.14 -13.40 4.30
C LEU A 176 1.65 -13.54 2.85
N GLY A 177 2.88 -13.09 2.56
CA GLY A 177 3.51 -13.32 1.27
C GLY A 177 3.68 -14.82 0.99
N PHE A 178 4.18 -15.58 1.95
CA PHE A 178 4.24 -17.04 1.83
C PHE A 178 2.84 -17.67 1.76
N ALA A 179 1.90 -17.24 2.62
CA ALA A 179 0.52 -17.73 2.55
C ALA A 179 -0.11 -17.47 1.17
N THR A 180 0.16 -16.32 0.55
CA THR A 180 -0.30 -15.98 -0.80
C THR A 180 0.18 -16.98 -1.84
N LEU A 181 1.43 -17.47 -1.75
CA LEU A 181 1.96 -18.48 -2.66
C LEU A 181 1.19 -19.81 -2.62
N PHE A 182 0.66 -20.18 -1.47
CA PHE A 182 0.00 -21.47 -1.29
C PHE A 182 -1.53 -21.38 -1.42
N TYR A 183 -2.10 -20.23 -1.07
CA TYR A 183 -3.55 -20.07 -0.99
C TYR A 183 -4.17 -19.41 -2.22
N LEU A 184 -3.47 -18.47 -2.86
CA LEU A 184 -4.02 -17.77 -4.02
C LEU A 184 -3.94 -18.65 -5.28
N THR A 185 -4.97 -18.56 -6.11
CA THR A 185 -5.04 -19.23 -7.42
C THR A 185 -5.02 -18.15 -8.51
N ASP A 186 -4.21 -18.29 -9.56
CA ASP A 186 -4.06 -17.24 -10.58
C ASP A 186 -5.29 -17.09 -11.45
N HIS A 187 -5.87 -18.20 -11.91
CA HIS A 187 -6.99 -18.20 -12.85
C HIS A 187 -8.13 -19.12 -12.37
N PRO A 188 -9.39 -18.82 -12.74
CA PRO A 188 -10.53 -19.65 -12.38
C PRO A 188 -10.41 -21.11 -12.86
N GLU A 189 -9.70 -21.37 -13.96
CA GLU A 189 -9.47 -22.71 -14.49
C GLU A 189 -8.75 -23.62 -13.48
N GLU A 190 -7.84 -23.05 -12.70
CA GLU A 190 -7.03 -23.75 -11.72
C GLU A 190 -7.74 -23.92 -10.36
N ALA A 191 -8.90 -23.27 -10.17
CA ALA A 191 -9.60 -23.24 -8.88
C ALA A 191 -10.29 -24.58 -8.58
N ASN A 192 -9.75 -25.34 -7.65
CA ASN A 192 -10.31 -26.63 -7.24
C ASN A 192 -11.54 -26.51 -6.30
N TRP A 193 -11.80 -25.32 -5.78
CA TRP A 193 -12.90 -25.00 -4.88
C TRP A 193 -14.18 -24.55 -5.60
N LEU A 194 -14.11 -24.29 -6.93
CA LEU A 194 -15.27 -24.01 -7.77
C LEU A 194 -15.82 -25.32 -8.37
N SER A 195 -17.14 -25.46 -8.41
CA SER A 195 -17.80 -26.51 -9.17
C SER A 195 -17.55 -26.35 -10.67
N ARG A 196 -17.71 -27.42 -11.44
CA ARG A 196 -17.56 -27.34 -12.92
C ARG A 196 -18.53 -26.36 -13.57
N GLU A 197 -19.73 -26.26 -13.06
CA GLU A 197 -20.77 -25.37 -13.58
C GLU A 197 -20.42 -23.91 -13.33
N GLU A 198 -20.03 -23.57 -12.09
CA GLU A 198 -19.60 -22.22 -11.71
C GLU A 198 -18.36 -21.80 -12.50
N LYS A 199 -17.39 -22.69 -12.66
CA LYS A 199 -16.18 -22.44 -13.43
C LYS A 199 -16.51 -22.14 -14.90
N ASN A 200 -17.30 -22.97 -15.54
CA ASN A 200 -17.69 -22.78 -16.94
C ASN A 200 -18.49 -21.50 -17.13
N TRP A 201 -19.40 -21.19 -16.23
CA TRP A 201 -20.17 -19.95 -16.27
C TRP A 201 -19.28 -18.72 -16.15
N LEU A 202 -18.36 -18.71 -15.17
CA LEU A 202 -17.44 -17.60 -14.96
C LEU A 202 -16.51 -17.40 -16.18
N LEU A 203 -15.94 -18.48 -16.69
CA LEU A 203 -15.05 -18.43 -17.86
C LEU A 203 -15.78 -17.94 -19.11
N ALA A 204 -17.01 -18.39 -19.35
CA ALA A 204 -17.80 -17.92 -20.48
C ALA A 204 -18.07 -16.41 -20.41
N ARG A 205 -18.40 -15.88 -19.22
CA ARG A 205 -18.58 -14.43 -19.04
C ARG A 205 -17.31 -13.62 -19.23
N LEU A 206 -16.19 -14.07 -18.66
CA LEU A 206 -14.90 -13.40 -18.80
C LEU A 206 -14.42 -13.41 -20.25
N GLN A 207 -14.63 -14.52 -20.99
CA GLN A 207 -14.29 -14.63 -22.40
C GLN A 207 -15.16 -13.71 -23.27
N ALA A 208 -16.45 -13.65 -23.03
CA ALA A 208 -17.36 -12.73 -23.74
C ALA A 208 -16.95 -11.26 -23.54
N GLU A 209 -16.58 -10.89 -22.31
CA GLU A 209 -16.06 -9.55 -21.99
C GLU A 209 -14.74 -9.27 -22.71
N ALA A 210 -13.81 -10.22 -22.72
CA ALA A 210 -12.53 -10.11 -23.41
C ALA A 210 -12.71 -9.93 -24.93
N GLN A 211 -13.64 -10.66 -25.53
CA GLN A 211 -13.97 -10.52 -26.98
C GLN A 211 -14.57 -9.14 -27.29
N ALA A 212 -15.49 -8.66 -26.44
CA ALA A 212 -16.09 -7.33 -26.61
C ALA A 212 -15.03 -6.22 -26.55
N ARG A 213 -14.04 -6.35 -25.64
CA ARG A 213 -12.92 -5.42 -25.53
C ARG A 213 -11.96 -5.49 -26.69
N ALA A 214 -11.68 -6.68 -27.20
CA ALA A 214 -10.78 -6.86 -28.35
C ALA A 214 -11.31 -6.17 -29.61
N ALA A 215 -12.63 -6.04 -29.75
CA ALA A 215 -13.27 -5.29 -30.82
C ALA A 215 -13.09 -3.77 -30.70
N THR A 216 -12.69 -3.26 -29.54
CA THR A 216 -12.47 -1.83 -29.31
C THR A 216 -11.05 -1.42 -29.74
N ARG A 217 -10.93 -0.27 -30.43
CA ARG A 217 -9.64 0.24 -30.92
C ARG A 217 -8.61 0.36 -29.78
N ARG A 218 -7.47 -0.29 -29.92
CA ARG A 218 -6.33 -0.10 -29.01
C ARG A 218 -5.71 1.29 -29.23
N VAL A 219 -5.85 2.16 -28.23
CA VAL A 219 -5.21 3.47 -28.23
C VAL A 219 -3.73 3.29 -27.90
N ARG A 220 -2.84 3.89 -28.69
CA ARG A 220 -1.39 3.88 -28.39
C ARG A 220 -1.11 4.82 -27.20
N TRP A 221 -0.21 4.41 -26.33
CA TRP A 221 0.19 5.18 -25.15
C TRP A 221 0.53 6.65 -25.47
N VAL A 222 1.26 6.87 -26.57
CA VAL A 222 1.66 8.21 -27.01
C VAL A 222 0.44 9.07 -27.38
N GLU A 223 -0.60 8.49 -27.97
CA GLU A 223 -1.83 9.18 -28.31
C GLU A 223 -2.63 9.58 -27.06
N ALA A 224 -2.62 8.71 -26.03
CA ALA A 224 -3.25 9.00 -24.75
C ALA A 224 -2.62 10.25 -24.09
N PHE A 225 -1.28 10.34 -24.02
CA PHE A 225 -0.58 11.49 -23.45
C PHE A 225 -0.71 12.78 -24.26
N ARG A 226 -1.14 12.72 -25.53
CA ARG A 226 -1.44 13.89 -26.34
C ARG A 226 -2.86 14.40 -26.17
N THR A 227 -3.73 13.66 -25.51
CA THR A 227 -5.13 14.02 -25.33
C THR A 227 -5.29 14.96 -24.14
N PRO A 228 -5.77 16.22 -24.28
CA PRO A 228 -5.89 17.18 -23.18
C PRO A 228 -6.74 16.68 -22.01
N ARG A 229 -7.78 15.89 -22.30
CA ARG A 229 -8.64 15.27 -21.25
C ARG A 229 -7.86 14.31 -20.37
N VAL A 230 -6.96 13.52 -20.96
CA VAL A 230 -6.10 12.58 -20.21
C VAL A 230 -5.10 13.36 -19.35
N LEU A 231 -4.49 14.42 -19.88
CA LEU A 231 -3.59 15.29 -19.11
C LEU A 231 -4.31 15.96 -17.93
N LEU A 232 -5.55 16.43 -18.15
CA LEU A 232 -6.38 16.99 -17.07
C LEU A 232 -6.67 15.94 -15.98
N LEU A 233 -7.04 14.71 -16.36
CA LEU A 233 -7.27 13.64 -15.38
C LEU A 233 -6.00 13.28 -14.62
N ILE A 234 -4.84 13.26 -15.27
CA ILE A 234 -3.54 13.05 -14.60
C ILE A 234 -3.29 14.17 -13.60
N ALA A 235 -3.51 15.43 -13.97
CA ALA A 235 -3.30 16.57 -13.07
C ALA A 235 -4.25 16.52 -11.86
N ILE A 236 -5.53 16.23 -12.07
CA ILE A 236 -6.52 16.06 -11.00
C ILE A 236 -6.09 14.92 -10.06
N TYR A 237 -5.72 13.78 -10.60
CA TYR A 237 -5.27 12.62 -9.81
C TYR A 237 -4.02 12.94 -9.00
N LEU A 238 -3.04 13.62 -9.60
CA LEU A 238 -1.83 14.08 -8.93
C LEU A 238 -2.15 14.97 -7.72
N LEU A 239 -3.05 15.95 -7.89
CA LEU A 239 -3.45 16.85 -6.81
C LEU A 239 -4.17 16.10 -5.68
N ILE A 240 -5.08 15.18 -6.01
CA ILE A 240 -5.81 14.37 -5.03
C ILE A 240 -4.84 13.49 -4.24
N VAL A 241 -3.93 12.78 -4.91
CA VAL A 241 -2.96 11.90 -4.25
C VAL A 241 -1.99 12.71 -3.40
N SER A 242 -1.49 13.85 -3.89
CA SER A 242 -0.60 14.73 -3.14
C SER A 242 -1.27 15.27 -1.88
N GLY A 243 -2.52 15.71 -1.97
CA GLY A 243 -3.30 16.17 -0.82
C GLY A 243 -3.54 15.06 0.21
N ASN A 244 -3.88 13.86 -0.25
CA ASN A 244 -4.05 12.70 0.63
C ASN A 244 -2.75 12.35 1.36
N GLN A 245 -1.63 12.30 0.65
CA GLN A 245 -0.33 12.01 1.25
C GLN A 245 0.11 13.09 2.25
N ALA A 246 -0.17 14.35 1.96
CA ALA A 246 0.08 15.45 2.90
C ALA A 246 -0.72 15.26 4.20
N LEU A 247 -2.00 14.88 4.11
CA LEU A 247 -2.81 14.55 5.30
C LEU A 247 -2.21 13.40 6.09
N VAL A 248 -1.85 12.29 5.44
CA VAL A 248 -1.26 11.13 6.13
C VAL A 248 0.02 11.51 6.88
N PHE A 249 0.89 12.34 6.27
CA PHE A 249 2.18 12.72 6.86
C PHE A 249 2.09 13.79 7.94
N PHE A 250 1.29 14.83 7.71
CA PHE A 250 1.30 16.01 8.57
C PHE A 250 0.19 16.01 9.62
N PHE A 251 -0.92 15.33 9.37
CA PHE A 251 -2.07 15.36 10.27
C PHE A 251 -1.79 14.82 11.67
N PRO A 252 -1.02 13.72 11.85
CA PRO A 252 -0.60 13.27 13.18
C PRO A 252 0.25 14.31 13.92
N SER A 253 1.10 15.05 13.21
CA SER A 253 1.92 16.11 13.78
C SER A 253 1.06 17.30 14.22
N ILE A 254 0.06 17.69 13.42
CA ILE A 254 -0.88 18.76 13.75
C ILE A 254 -1.71 18.40 14.98
N THR A 255 -2.27 17.19 15.03
CA THR A 255 -3.08 16.74 16.16
C THR A 255 -2.24 16.60 17.44
N ASN A 256 -0.99 16.20 17.35
CA ASN A 256 -0.07 16.16 18.47
C ASN A 256 0.31 17.56 19.01
N ALA A 257 0.31 18.59 18.16
CA ALA A 257 0.56 19.98 18.56
C ALA A 257 -0.61 20.59 19.35
N MET A 258 -1.81 20.01 19.29
CA MET A 258 -2.99 20.44 20.06
C MET A 258 -2.88 20.02 21.55
N LYS A 259 -1.91 20.59 22.26
CA LYS A 259 -1.58 20.20 23.65
C LYS A 259 -2.73 20.43 24.66
N SER A 260 -3.67 21.30 24.35
CA SER A 260 -4.88 21.57 25.16
C SER A 260 -5.89 20.43 25.16
N MET A 261 -5.84 19.53 24.18
CA MET A 261 -6.74 18.38 24.08
C MET A 261 -6.13 17.15 24.77
N SER A 262 -7.00 16.34 25.40
CA SER A 262 -6.58 15.04 25.93
C SER A 262 -6.05 14.11 24.83
N VAL A 263 -5.24 13.11 25.20
CA VAL A 263 -4.70 12.10 24.24
C VAL A 263 -5.81 11.42 23.48
N PHE A 264 -6.92 11.09 24.16
CA PHE A 264 -8.10 10.47 23.54
C PHE A 264 -8.66 11.35 22.42
N TRP A 265 -8.94 12.62 22.67
CA TRP A 265 -9.52 13.52 21.66
C TRP A 265 -8.56 13.82 20.51
N ARG A 266 -7.25 13.87 20.76
CA ARG A 266 -6.24 14.00 19.70
C ARG A 266 -6.23 12.76 18.80
N THR A 267 -6.37 11.58 19.36
CA THR A 267 -6.48 10.33 18.60
C THR A 267 -7.76 10.29 17.79
N VAL A 268 -8.91 10.64 18.39
CA VAL A 268 -10.19 10.74 17.68
C VAL A 268 -10.09 11.72 16.51
N ALA A 269 -9.54 12.92 16.74
CA ALA A 269 -9.34 13.91 15.69
C ALA A 269 -8.46 13.36 14.54
N ALA A 270 -7.40 12.61 14.87
CA ALA A 270 -6.50 12.04 13.89
C ALA A 270 -7.15 10.98 12.98
N ILE A 271 -8.11 10.21 13.48
CA ILE A 271 -8.77 9.14 12.72
C ILE A 271 -10.09 9.58 12.05
N LEU A 272 -10.68 10.68 12.48
CA LEU A 272 -11.99 11.16 11.99
C LEU A 272 -12.06 11.35 10.46
N PRO A 273 -11.08 11.97 9.79
CA PRO A 273 -11.09 12.12 8.35
C PRO A 273 -11.13 10.77 7.61
N TYR A 274 -10.50 9.76 8.17
CA TYR A 274 -10.45 8.41 7.57
C TYR A 274 -11.77 7.66 7.77
N ILE A 275 -12.47 7.88 8.88
CA ILE A 275 -13.83 7.37 9.09
C ILE A 275 -14.78 7.99 8.06
N CYS A 276 -14.71 9.30 7.87
CA CYS A 276 -15.51 10.00 6.84
C CYS A 276 -15.17 9.51 5.42
N SER A 277 -13.89 9.30 5.12
CA SER A 277 -13.43 8.74 3.83
C SER A 277 -14.00 7.36 3.59
N MET A 278 -14.00 6.48 4.60
CA MET A 278 -14.56 5.13 4.51
C MET A 278 -16.07 5.19 4.22
N GLY A 279 -16.80 6.07 4.89
CA GLY A 279 -18.22 6.31 4.61
C GLY A 279 -18.47 6.78 3.17
N GLY A 280 -17.66 7.71 2.68
CA GLY A 280 -17.72 8.20 1.29
C GLY A 280 -17.46 7.11 0.25
N ILE A 281 -16.47 6.26 0.47
CA ILE A 281 -16.14 5.12 -0.42
C ILE A 281 -17.31 4.12 -0.46
N LEU A 282 -17.90 3.82 0.70
CA LEU A 282 -19.07 2.93 0.79
C LEU A 282 -20.27 3.49 0.02
N LEU A 283 -20.61 4.74 0.26
CA LEU A 283 -21.74 5.40 -0.41
C LEU A 283 -21.53 5.44 -1.93
N ASN A 284 -20.32 5.74 -2.38
CA ASN A 284 -19.99 5.74 -3.81
C ASN A 284 -20.04 4.33 -4.41
N GLY A 285 -19.50 3.32 -3.73
CA GLY A 285 -19.56 1.93 -4.17
C GLY A 285 -20.99 1.38 -4.27
N LEU A 286 -21.87 1.78 -3.36
CA LEU A 286 -23.28 1.40 -3.37
C LEU A 286 -24.09 2.15 -4.42
N SER A 287 -23.73 3.41 -4.74
CA SER A 287 -24.41 4.24 -5.74
C SER A 287 -23.97 3.96 -7.18
N ALA A 288 -22.82 3.36 -7.39
CA ALA A 288 -22.28 3.03 -8.72
C ALA A 288 -23.12 1.96 -9.49
N HIS A 289 -24.15 1.41 -8.85
CA HIS A 289 -25.11 0.47 -9.44
C HIS A 289 -26.37 1.12 -10.04
N ARG A 290 -26.49 2.46 -9.94
CA ARG A 290 -27.58 3.23 -10.55
C ARG A 290 -27.07 4.02 -11.75
#